data_8e33c7d653f276c6baefa44b3659530b
#
_entry.id   8e33c7d653f276c6baefa44b3659530b
#
_cell.length_a   1.000
_cell.length_b   1.000
_cell.length_c   1.000
_cell.angle_alpha   90.00
_cell.angle_beta   90.00
_cell.angle_gamma   90.00
#
_symmetry.space_group_name_H-M   'P 1'
#
loop_
_entity.id
_entity.type
_entity.pdbx_description
1 polymer ?
#
loop_
_entity_poly.entity_id
_entity_poly.type
_entity_poly.pdbx_seq_one_letter_code
_entity_poly.pdbx_strand_id
1 'polypeptide(L)'
;SEAYLPFGDLTIEYSKTGFAKNYRRSLDISKGIAVAQNSKVKQTVFVSHPAQMIVVNIKSANPVSFKVKLSSKLNHRSYTEEDCLYMEGNAPEICMPPYYNTGTVFDYGKGAMSFCGAVKVLGTAKFNDSEISVENQTETTLFISLATGFVDSKSMPTANAKERATAYFKNIKSYESLIDEHKKDFSSLFDRVAVDFGSERADVPTNKRLKDFKKGADDNNLIALLFQYGRYLTISSSRPGTCATTLQGIFNPHIRAPWSSSYTLNINTEMNYWCTDICNLSECFEPFVELVKKLVDNGEVTAKDYYNCSGSCAHHNSDIWGA
;
A
#
# COMPACT_ATOMS: atom_id res chain seq x y z
N SER A 1 -14.63 -16.71 1.80
CA SER A 1 -13.77 -15.62 1.27
C SER A 1 -12.40 -15.64 1.93
N GLU A 2 -11.36 -15.37 1.15
CA GLU A 2 -9.98 -15.37 1.60
C GLU A 2 -9.61 -14.08 2.34
N ALA A 3 -8.59 -14.17 3.21
CA ALA A 3 -8.12 -13.03 3.98
C ALA A 3 -7.19 -12.13 3.15
N TYR A 4 -7.30 -10.82 3.35
CA TYR A 4 -6.36 -9.85 2.81
C TYR A 4 -5.19 -9.66 3.79
N LEU A 5 -3.97 -9.98 3.35
CA LEU A 5 -2.79 -10.11 4.19
C LEU A 5 -1.76 -9.00 3.94
N PRO A 6 -0.96 -8.60 4.95
CA PRO A 6 0.14 -7.67 4.74
C PRO A 6 1.26 -8.35 3.94
N PHE A 7 1.83 -7.62 2.99
CA PHE A 7 2.88 -8.12 2.12
C PHE A 7 4.22 -8.30 2.86
N GLY A 8 4.70 -7.25 3.48
CA GLY A 8 5.99 -7.25 4.18
C GLY A 8 6.46 -5.86 4.58
N ASP A 9 7.65 -5.82 5.15
CA ASP A 9 8.30 -4.62 5.67
C ASP A 9 9.66 -4.37 4.98
N LEU A 10 9.92 -3.12 4.60
CA LEU A 10 11.26 -2.64 4.24
C LEU A 10 11.86 -1.94 5.47
N THR A 11 12.99 -2.43 5.93
CA THR A 11 13.72 -1.85 7.07
C THR A 11 15.00 -1.16 6.59
N ILE A 12 15.22 0.08 7.04
CA ILE A 12 16.45 0.83 6.80
C ILE A 12 17.14 1.06 8.15
N GLU A 13 18.26 0.37 8.37
CA GLU A 13 19.02 0.40 9.61
C GLU A 13 20.26 1.31 9.46
N TYR A 14 20.23 2.51 10.04
CA TYR A 14 21.36 3.41 10.02
C TYR A 14 22.47 2.95 10.97
N SER A 15 23.71 2.98 10.51
CA SER A 15 24.87 2.83 11.39
C SER A 15 24.86 3.93 12.46
N LYS A 16 25.45 3.64 13.63
CA LYS A 16 25.47 4.59 14.77
C LYS A 16 26.04 5.96 14.34
N THR A 17 25.17 6.92 14.15
CA THR A 17 25.53 8.29 13.74
C THR A 17 25.56 9.28 14.90
N GLY A 18 25.55 8.79 16.17
CA GLY A 18 25.32 9.61 17.36
C GLY A 18 23.89 10.16 17.45
N PHE A 19 23.56 10.89 18.49
CA PHE A 19 22.22 11.45 18.70
C PHE A 19 21.83 12.40 17.57
N ALA A 20 20.72 12.06 16.88
CA ALA A 20 20.07 12.95 15.94
C ALA A 20 19.01 13.79 16.67
N LYS A 21 19.01 15.09 16.44
CA LYS A 21 18.06 16.05 17.03
C LYS A 21 16.99 16.39 16.01
N ASN A 22 15.93 17.05 16.48
CA ASN A 22 14.88 17.65 15.62
C ASN A 22 14.19 16.63 14.70
N TYR A 23 13.84 15.45 15.25
CA TYR A 23 13.07 14.48 14.48
C TYR A 23 11.68 15.03 14.16
N ARG A 24 11.35 14.99 12.88
CA ARG A 24 10.02 15.37 12.35
C ARG A 24 9.62 14.37 11.27
N ARG A 25 8.34 14.03 11.24
CA ARG A 25 7.71 13.37 10.08
C ARG A 25 6.52 14.17 9.61
N SER A 26 6.30 14.20 8.32
CA SER A 26 5.17 14.87 7.69
C SER A 26 4.66 14.05 6.51
N LEU A 27 3.39 14.21 6.22
CA LEU A 27 2.74 13.70 5.03
C LEU A 27 2.11 14.89 4.30
N ASP A 28 2.59 15.15 3.08
CA ASP A 28 1.94 16.08 2.16
C ASP A 28 0.84 15.30 1.42
N ILE A 29 -0.40 15.43 1.90
CA ILE A 29 -1.55 14.71 1.33
C ILE A 29 -1.94 15.22 -0.06
N SER A 30 -1.55 16.45 -0.41
CA SER A 30 -1.83 17.01 -1.74
C SER A 30 -0.94 16.43 -2.84
N LYS A 31 0.21 15.88 -2.44
CA LYS A 31 1.20 15.30 -3.34
C LYS A 31 1.46 13.82 -3.09
N GLY A 32 0.84 13.23 -2.06
CA GLY A 32 1.10 11.83 -1.71
C GLY A 32 2.55 11.56 -1.32
N ILE A 33 3.22 12.50 -0.64
CA ILE A 33 4.65 12.41 -0.29
C ILE A 33 4.82 12.41 1.23
N ALA A 34 5.46 11.36 1.75
CA ALA A 34 5.86 11.28 3.15
C ALA A 34 7.33 11.69 3.31
N VAL A 35 7.63 12.43 4.37
CA VAL A 35 9.00 12.84 4.73
C VAL A 35 9.25 12.51 6.20
N ALA A 36 10.35 11.81 6.46
CA ALA A 36 10.92 11.65 7.79
C ALA A 36 12.31 12.31 7.80
N GLN A 37 12.56 13.21 8.75
CA GLN A 37 13.82 13.91 8.82
C GLN A 37 14.29 14.17 10.25
N ASN A 38 15.58 14.31 10.39
CA ASN A 38 16.24 14.78 11.61
C ASN A 38 17.40 15.71 11.24
N SER A 39 18.24 16.11 12.20
CA SER A 39 19.38 17.01 11.95
C SER A 39 20.44 16.42 11.01
N LYS A 40 20.36 15.15 10.61
CA LYS A 40 21.39 14.46 9.82
C LYS A 40 20.89 13.91 8.51
N VAL A 41 19.67 13.37 8.51
CA VAL A 41 19.11 12.61 7.38
C VAL A 41 17.71 13.08 7.09
N LYS A 42 17.38 13.18 5.80
CA LYS A 42 16.04 13.35 5.26
C LYS A 42 15.71 12.17 4.37
N GLN A 43 14.60 11.48 4.69
CA GLN A 43 13.99 10.45 3.85
C GLN A 43 12.74 11.02 3.20
N THR A 44 12.61 10.89 1.90
CA THR A 44 11.41 11.21 1.14
C THR A 44 10.86 9.93 0.53
N VAL A 45 9.59 9.65 0.77
CA VAL A 45 8.94 8.41 0.33
C VAL A 45 7.66 8.75 -0.43
N PHE A 46 7.47 8.11 -1.58
CA PHE A 46 6.22 8.17 -2.33
C PHE A 46 6.00 6.85 -3.09
N VAL A 47 4.73 6.58 -3.41
CA VAL A 47 4.32 5.44 -4.23
C VAL A 47 3.88 5.98 -5.59
N SER A 48 4.70 5.77 -6.60
CA SER A 48 4.44 6.26 -7.95
C SER A 48 3.49 5.34 -8.70
N HIS A 49 2.26 5.79 -8.94
CA HIS A 49 1.32 5.08 -9.78
C HIS A 49 1.82 4.97 -11.24
N PRO A 50 2.37 6.01 -11.89
CA PRO A 50 2.91 5.87 -13.24
C PRO A 50 4.07 4.89 -13.35
N ALA A 51 4.97 4.86 -12.36
CA ALA A 51 6.12 3.97 -12.38
C ALA A 51 5.86 2.58 -11.77
N GLN A 52 4.75 2.41 -11.02
CA GLN A 52 4.39 1.20 -10.29
C GLN A 52 5.49 0.76 -9.30
N MET A 53 6.06 1.74 -8.58
CA MET A 53 7.12 1.52 -7.60
C MET A 53 6.96 2.41 -6.38
N ILE A 54 7.42 1.90 -5.23
CA ILE A 54 7.69 2.72 -4.05
C ILE A 54 9.10 3.29 -4.24
N VAL A 55 9.25 4.60 -4.06
CA VAL A 55 10.52 5.31 -4.17
C VAL A 55 10.90 5.88 -2.81
N VAL A 56 12.10 5.55 -2.34
CA VAL A 56 12.67 6.09 -1.09
C VAL A 56 13.96 6.81 -1.42
N ASN A 57 13.97 8.13 -1.32
CA ASN A 57 15.18 8.93 -1.48
C ASN A 57 15.72 9.35 -0.11
N ILE A 58 17.00 9.10 0.12
CA ILE A 58 17.71 9.38 1.37
C ILE A 58 18.77 10.42 1.05
N LYS A 59 18.67 11.61 1.67
CA LYS A 59 19.66 12.70 1.55
C LYS A 59 20.21 13.07 2.92
N SER A 60 21.50 13.38 2.97
CA SER A 60 22.20 13.81 4.19
C SER A 60 23.29 14.84 3.88
N ALA A 61 23.53 15.76 4.83
CA ALA A 61 24.60 16.76 4.68
C ALA A 61 26.00 16.15 4.78
N ASN A 62 26.15 15.07 5.56
CA ASN A 62 27.39 14.32 5.70
C ASN A 62 27.13 12.87 5.27
N PRO A 63 28.16 12.16 4.77
CA PRO A 63 28.02 10.77 4.38
C PRO A 63 27.43 9.90 5.50
N VAL A 64 26.46 9.06 5.15
CA VAL A 64 25.82 8.09 6.05
C VAL A 64 25.96 6.68 5.49
N SER A 65 25.93 5.71 6.40
CA SER A 65 25.91 4.30 6.06
C SER A 65 24.67 3.65 6.67
N PHE A 66 24.06 2.75 5.93
CA PHE A 66 22.86 2.03 6.36
C PHE A 66 22.72 0.69 5.66
N LYS A 67 21.90 -0.17 6.23
CA LYS A 67 21.51 -1.46 5.65
C LYS A 67 20.04 -1.44 5.27
N VAL A 68 19.70 -2.15 4.21
CA VAL A 68 18.33 -2.32 3.74
C VAL A 68 17.98 -3.80 3.78
N LYS A 69 16.83 -4.14 4.37
CA LYS A 69 16.32 -5.50 4.50
C LYS A 69 14.86 -5.55 4.10
N LEU A 70 14.45 -6.67 3.55
CA LEU A 70 13.05 -7.04 3.35
C LEU A 70 12.69 -8.19 4.29
N SER A 71 11.50 -8.12 4.87
CA SER A 71 10.93 -9.18 5.70
C SER A 71 9.41 -9.25 5.55
N SER A 72 8.82 -10.38 5.87
CA SER A 72 7.37 -10.58 5.91
C SER A 72 6.98 -11.37 7.16
N LYS A 73 5.74 -11.23 7.58
CA LYS A 73 5.13 -12.10 8.60
C LYS A 73 4.67 -13.44 8.01
N LEU A 74 4.62 -13.55 6.69
CA LEU A 74 4.28 -14.76 5.94
C LEU A 74 5.53 -15.60 5.69
N ASN A 75 5.36 -16.84 5.25
CA ASN A 75 6.47 -17.69 4.85
C ASN A 75 7.24 -17.06 3.69
N HIS A 76 8.51 -16.77 3.90
CA HIS A 76 9.35 -16.09 2.92
C HIS A 76 10.83 -16.44 3.07
N ARG A 77 11.60 -16.10 2.05
CA ARG A 77 13.06 -16.00 2.08
C ARG A 77 13.48 -14.66 1.50
N SER A 78 14.53 -14.06 2.06
CA SER A 78 15.16 -12.87 1.48
C SER A 78 16.58 -13.22 1.04
N TYR A 79 16.98 -12.73 -0.13
CA TYR A 79 18.29 -12.99 -0.71
C TYR A 79 18.64 -11.90 -1.72
N THR A 80 19.94 -11.79 -2.05
CA THR A 80 20.41 -10.92 -3.12
C THR A 80 20.82 -11.75 -4.33
N GLU A 81 20.56 -11.22 -5.50
CA GLU A 81 20.99 -11.79 -6.77
C GLU A 81 21.30 -10.61 -7.72
N GLU A 82 22.49 -10.62 -8.31
CA GLU A 82 22.99 -9.50 -9.11
C GLU A 82 22.94 -8.17 -8.32
N ASP A 83 22.26 -7.14 -8.85
CA ASP A 83 22.09 -5.82 -8.28
C ASP A 83 20.74 -5.63 -7.60
N CYS A 84 20.13 -6.68 -7.10
CA CYS A 84 18.78 -6.65 -6.54
C CYS A 84 18.68 -7.45 -5.23
N LEU A 85 17.94 -6.92 -4.26
CA LEU A 85 17.49 -7.64 -3.06
C LEU A 85 16.06 -8.12 -3.29
N TYR A 86 15.85 -9.40 -3.09
CA TYR A 86 14.55 -10.06 -3.24
C TYR A 86 13.99 -10.53 -1.91
N MET A 87 12.68 -10.55 -1.81
CA MET A 87 11.91 -11.28 -0.82
C MET A 87 10.83 -12.07 -1.55
N GLU A 88 10.98 -13.38 -1.58
CA GLU A 88 9.99 -14.30 -2.17
C GLU A 88 9.30 -15.10 -1.08
N GLY A 89 8.01 -15.33 -1.23
CA GLY A 89 7.24 -16.10 -0.30
C GLY A 89 5.90 -16.54 -0.84
N ASN A 90 5.13 -17.18 0.02
CA ASN A 90 3.76 -17.60 -0.28
C ASN A 90 2.81 -17.06 0.79
N ALA A 91 1.66 -16.55 0.34
CA ALA A 91 0.52 -16.34 1.21
C ALA A 91 -0.11 -17.71 1.54
N PRO A 92 -0.66 -17.93 2.74
CA PRO A 92 -1.39 -19.14 3.02
C PRO A 92 -2.63 -19.26 2.11
N GLU A 93 -2.97 -20.49 1.74
CA GLU A 93 -4.22 -20.81 1.05
C GLU A 93 -5.43 -20.61 1.97
N ILE A 94 -5.27 -20.92 3.26
CA ILE A 94 -6.28 -20.67 4.27
C ILE A 94 -5.67 -19.84 5.40
N CYS A 95 -6.35 -18.74 5.76
CA CYS A 95 -6.03 -17.91 6.91
C CYS A 95 -7.29 -17.66 7.73
N MET A 96 -7.42 -18.37 8.87
CA MET A 96 -8.60 -18.25 9.71
C MET A 96 -8.65 -16.90 10.45
N PRO A 97 -9.84 -16.24 10.51
CA PRO A 97 -10.02 -15.00 11.26
C PRO A 97 -9.67 -15.15 12.75
N PRO A 98 -9.36 -14.05 13.47
CA PRO A 98 -8.86 -14.10 14.84
C PRO A 98 -9.86 -14.69 15.86
N TYR A 99 -11.15 -14.71 15.59
CA TYR A 99 -12.19 -15.30 16.45
C TYR A 99 -12.34 -16.82 16.28
N TYR A 100 -11.68 -17.44 15.29
CA TYR A 100 -11.57 -18.89 15.19
C TYR A 100 -10.30 -19.36 15.90
N ASN A 101 -10.45 -20.18 16.94
CA ASN A 101 -9.33 -20.69 17.75
C ASN A 101 -9.18 -22.22 17.67
N THR A 102 -9.80 -22.86 16.71
CA THR A 102 -9.78 -24.32 16.54
C THR A 102 -9.09 -24.71 15.25
N GLY A 103 -8.23 -25.72 15.31
CA GLY A 103 -7.58 -26.30 14.14
C GLY A 103 -6.39 -25.50 13.58
N THR A 104 -6.09 -25.74 12.32
CA THR A 104 -5.00 -25.08 11.60
C THR A 104 -5.39 -23.64 11.30
N VAL A 105 -4.59 -22.69 11.80
CA VAL A 105 -4.82 -21.25 11.62
C VAL A 105 -4.36 -20.77 10.24
N PHE A 106 -3.25 -21.34 9.77
CA PHE A 106 -2.69 -21.10 8.45
C PHE A 106 -2.45 -22.42 7.74
N ASP A 107 -2.90 -22.54 6.50
CA ASP A 107 -2.57 -23.65 5.62
C ASP A 107 -1.87 -23.12 4.36
N TYR A 108 -0.70 -23.67 4.08
CA TYR A 108 0.11 -23.34 2.88
C TYR A 108 0.00 -24.49 1.86
N GLY A 109 -1.24 -24.76 1.43
CA GLY A 109 -1.54 -25.79 0.45
C GLY A 109 -0.97 -25.50 -0.95
N LYS A 110 -1.34 -26.33 -1.92
CA LYS A 110 -0.85 -26.22 -3.31
C LYS A 110 -1.38 -25.00 -4.05
N GLY A 111 -2.49 -24.40 -3.57
CA GLY A 111 -3.09 -23.17 -4.10
C GLY A 111 -2.49 -21.88 -3.53
N ALA A 112 -1.51 -21.99 -2.63
CA ALA A 112 -0.88 -20.84 -1.98
C ALA A 112 -0.32 -19.84 -3.02
N MET A 113 -0.78 -18.59 -2.96
CA MET A 113 -0.36 -17.54 -3.89
C MET A 113 1.07 -17.09 -3.60
N SER A 114 1.95 -17.16 -4.59
CA SER A 114 3.30 -16.64 -4.49
C SER A 114 3.32 -15.10 -4.46
N PHE A 115 4.33 -14.53 -3.82
CA PHE A 115 4.62 -13.09 -3.88
C PHE A 115 6.12 -12.83 -3.97
N CYS A 116 6.49 -11.69 -4.56
CA CYS A 116 7.86 -11.22 -4.61
C CYS A 116 7.93 -9.71 -4.40
N GLY A 117 8.79 -9.29 -3.46
CA GLY A 117 9.27 -7.92 -3.32
C GLY A 117 10.70 -7.84 -3.85
N ALA A 118 11.02 -6.80 -4.60
CA ALA A 118 12.35 -6.56 -5.18
C ALA A 118 12.80 -5.12 -4.89
N VAL A 119 14.08 -4.94 -4.56
CA VAL A 119 14.67 -3.62 -4.28
C VAL A 119 15.91 -3.42 -5.15
N LYS A 120 15.92 -2.34 -5.92
CA LYS A 120 17.12 -1.79 -6.59
C LYS A 120 17.58 -0.48 -5.95
N VAL A 121 18.85 -0.19 -6.11
CA VAL A 121 19.49 1.01 -5.57
C VAL A 121 20.06 1.86 -6.71
N LEU A 122 19.76 3.15 -6.68
CA LEU A 122 20.51 4.15 -7.46
C LEU A 122 21.54 4.77 -6.53
N GLY A 123 22.80 4.48 -6.79
CA GLY A 123 23.95 4.82 -5.96
C GLY A 123 24.89 3.63 -5.79
N THR A 124 25.94 3.80 -5.00
CA THR A 124 26.90 2.72 -4.71
C THR A 124 26.38 1.87 -3.55
N ALA A 125 26.21 0.58 -3.77
CA ALA A 125 25.74 -0.36 -2.77
C ALA A 125 26.47 -1.71 -2.90
N LYS A 126 26.53 -2.47 -1.81
CA LYS A 126 26.99 -3.85 -1.75
C LYS A 126 25.79 -4.75 -1.47
N PHE A 127 25.70 -5.84 -2.20
CA PHE A 127 24.63 -6.83 -2.08
C PHE A 127 25.22 -8.06 -1.40
N ASN A 128 24.79 -8.35 -0.17
CA ASN A 128 25.35 -9.40 0.67
C ASN A 128 24.21 -10.30 1.18
N ASP A 129 24.25 -11.60 0.87
CA ASP A 129 23.28 -12.61 1.30
C ASP A 129 21.82 -12.16 1.21
N SER A 130 21.30 -11.49 2.24
CA SER A 130 19.90 -11.08 2.36
C SER A 130 19.72 -9.60 2.67
N GLU A 131 20.75 -8.78 2.47
CA GLU A 131 20.71 -7.34 2.74
C GLU A 131 21.51 -6.52 1.72
N ILE A 132 21.13 -5.26 1.57
CA ILE A 132 21.90 -4.26 0.85
C ILE A 132 22.64 -3.40 1.87
N SER A 133 23.93 -3.18 1.67
CA SER A 133 24.75 -2.26 2.46
C SER A 133 25.12 -1.04 1.62
N VAL A 134 24.75 0.14 2.11
CA VAL A 134 25.14 1.43 1.56
C VAL A 134 26.17 2.07 2.50
N GLU A 135 27.33 2.45 1.97
CA GLU A 135 28.42 2.99 2.76
C GLU A 135 28.81 4.40 2.30
N ASN A 136 28.91 5.32 3.27
CA ASN A 136 29.45 6.68 3.08
C ASN A 136 28.81 7.45 1.89
N GLN A 137 27.48 7.41 1.76
CA GLN A 137 26.75 8.14 0.73
C GLN A 137 26.05 9.36 1.32
N THR A 138 25.99 10.46 0.56
CA THR A 138 25.18 11.65 0.88
C THR A 138 23.82 11.62 0.24
N GLU A 139 23.66 10.81 -0.81
CA GLU A 139 22.38 10.58 -1.47
C GLU A 139 22.28 9.14 -1.97
N THR A 140 21.11 8.52 -1.76
CA THR A 140 20.79 7.18 -2.26
C THR A 140 19.28 7.12 -2.54
N THR A 141 18.89 6.50 -3.65
CA THR A 141 17.50 6.23 -3.94
C THR A 141 17.26 4.73 -4.03
N LEU A 142 16.24 4.26 -3.32
CA LEU A 142 15.76 2.88 -3.36
C LEU A 142 14.49 2.83 -4.21
N PHE A 143 14.40 1.85 -5.09
CA PHE A 143 13.22 1.53 -5.88
C PHE A 143 12.71 0.17 -5.45
N ILE A 144 11.48 0.12 -4.95
CA ILE A 144 10.85 -1.09 -4.45
C ILE A 144 9.66 -1.43 -5.35
N SER A 145 9.64 -2.64 -5.85
CA SER A 145 8.55 -3.18 -6.63
C SER A 145 8.01 -4.45 -5.99
N LEU A 146 6.69 -4.64 -6.09
CA LEU A 146 5.96 -5.72 -5.44
C LEU A 146 5.04 -6.38 -6.45
N ALA A 147 4.96 -7.71 -6.42
CA ALA A 147 4.02 -8.46 -7.24
C ALA A 147 3.59 -9.76 -6.57
N THR A 148 2.46 -10.29 -7.02
CA THR A 148 1.94 -11.60 -6.61
C THR A 148 1.75 -12.51 -7.83
N GLY A 149 1.53 -13.79 -7.57
CA GLY A 149 1.16 -14.77 -8.59
C GLY A 149 -0.29 -14.67 -9.08
N PHE A 150 -1.10 -13.74 -8.54
CA PHE A 150 -2.48 -13.55 -8.96
C PHE A 150 -2.58 -13.23 -10.45
N VAL A 151 -3.44 -13.93 -11.18
CA VAL A 151 -3.68 -13.71 -12.61
C VAL A 151 -5.01 -13.01 -12.80
N ASP A 152 -6.10 -13.72 -12.53
CA ASP A 152 -7.47 -13.22 -12.62
C ASP A 152 -8.39 -14.02 -11.67
N SER A 153 -9.68 -13.71 -11.68
CA SER A 153 -10.67 -14.36 -10.80
C SER A 153 -11.01 -15.80 -11.18
N LYS A 154 -10.59 -16.28 -12.35
CA LYS A 154 -10.96 -17.60 -12.89
C LYS A 154 -9.75 -18.56 -12.99
N SER A 155 -8.55 -18.06 -12.66
CA SER A 155 -7.30 -18.79 -12.82
C SER A 155 -6.60 -19.02 -11.49
N MET A 156 -5.88 -20.14 -11.38
CA MET A 156 -4.97 -20.35 -10.25
C MET A 156 -3.85 -19.28 -10.26
N PRO A 157 -3.36 -18.83 -9.07
CA PRO A 157 -2.37 -17.76 -8.96
C PRO A 157 -0.95 -18.24 -9.28
N THR A 158 -0.72 -18.65 -10.52
CA THR A 158 0.50 -19.32 -10.99
C THR A 158 1.48 -18.42 -11.74
N ALA A 159 1.19 -17.10 -11.86
CA ALA A 159 2.13 -16.20 -12.52
C ALA A 159 3.45 -16.09 -11.73
N ASN A 160 4.55 -15.89 -12.45
CA ASN A 160 5.86 -15.70 -11.83
C ASN A 160 5.94 -14.32 -11.16
N ALA A 161 5.80 -14.29 -9.83
CA ALA A 161 5.80 -13.07 -9.05
C ALA A 161 7.13 -12.30 -9.16
N LYS A 162 8.29 -13.01 -9.26
CA LYS A 162 9.61 -12.38 -9.41
C LYS A 162 9.75 -11.65 -10.74
N GLU A 163 9.39 -12.29 -11.85
CA GLU A 163 9.41 -11.65 -13.17
C GLU A 163 8.49 -10.42 -13.22
N ARG A 164 7.30 -10.52 -12.63
CA ARG A 164 6.34 -9.41 -12.58
C ARG A 164 6.86 -8.24 -11.75
N ALA A 165 7.46 -8.50 -10.59
CA ALA A 165 8.05 -7.46 -9.75
C ALA A 165 9.20 -6.76 -10.47
N THR A 166 10.13 -7.52 -11.07
CA THR A 166 11.30 -6.96 -11.76
C THR A 166 10.95 -6.25 -13.07
N ALA A 167 9.83 -6.62 -13.70
CA ALA A 167 9.39 -5.98 -14.95
C ALA A 167 9.17 -4.45 -14.81
N TYR A 168 8.83 -3.97 -13.61
CA TYR A 168 8.64 -2.54 -13.36
C TYR A 168 9.94 -1.75 -13.29
N PHE A 169 11.09 -2.40 -13.06
CA PHE A 169 12.39 -1.72 -13.04
C PHE A 169 12.80 -1.11 -14.37
N LYS A 170 12.19 -1.51 -15.48
CA LYS A 170 12.32 -0.80 -16.76
C LYS A 170 11.84 0.64 -16.71
N ASN A 171 11.00 1.00 -15.74
CA ASN A 171 10.47 2.34 -15.53
C ASN A 171 11.37 3.22 -14.65
N ILE A 172 12.52 2.70 -14.19
CA ILE A 172 13.46 3.48 -13.38
C ILE A 172 14.02 4.63 -14.23
N LYS A 173 13.90 5.83 -13.67
CA LYS A 173 14.43 7.10 -14.19
C LYS A 173 15.19 7.81 -13.06
N SER A 174 15.66 9.02 -13.31
CA SER A 174 16.20 9.85 -12.23
C SER A 174 15.14 10.11 -11.15
N TYR A 175 15.58 10.29 -9.91
CA TYR A 175 14.68 10.61 -8.79
C TYR A 175 13.82 11.85 -9.09
N GLU A 176 14.43 12.90 -9.69
CA GLU A 176 13.76 14.14 -10.03
C GLU A 176 12.62 13.91 -11.05
N SER A 177 12.87 13.11 -12.10
CA SER A 177 11.83 12.76 -13.07
C SER A 177 10.68 11.99 -12.41
N LEU A 178 10.98 11.01 -11.56
CA LEU A 178 9.97 10.17 -10.91
C LEU A 178 9.10 10.97 -9.92
N ILE A 179 9.71 11.85 -9.12
CA ILE A 179 8.95 12.66 -8.16
C ILE A 179 8.07 13.69 -8.86
N ASP A 180 8.51 14.25 -9.99
CA ASP A 180 7.72 15.22 -10.74
C ASP A 180 6.57 14.55 -11.49
N GLU A 181 6.79 13.37 -12.08
CA GLU A 181 5.73 12.55 -12.68
C GLU A 181 4.70 12.12 -11.62
N HIS A 182 5.16 11.69 -10.44
CA HIS A 182 4.29 11.34 -9.33
C HIS A 182 3.44 12.53 -8.85
N LYS A 183 4.06 13.68 -8.63
CA LYS A 183 3.32 14.89 -8.22
C LYS A 183 2.27 15.27 -9.26
N LYS A 184 2.62 15.27 -10.55
CA LYS A 184 1.69 15.59 -11.63
C LYS A 184 0.50 14.63 -11.65
N ASP A 185 0.75 13.33 -11.54
CA ASP A 185 -0.29 12.32 -11.48
C ASP A 185 -1.21 12.51 -10.25
N PHE A 186 -0.62 12.58 -9.05
CA PHE A 186 -1.38 12.67 -7.82
C PHE A 186 -2.20 13.96 -7.71
N SER A 187 -1.58 15.11 -8.00
CA SER A 187 -2.23 16.42 -8.00
C SER A 187 -3.33 16.53 -9.04
N SER A 188 -3.25 15.83 -10.17
CA SER A 188 -4.31 15.82 -11.19
C SER A 188 -5.67 15.32 -10.66
N LEU A 189 -5.64 14.50 -9.61
CA LEU A 189 -6.83 14.04 -8.90
C LEU A 189 -7.10 14.86 -7.64
N PHE A 190 -6.07 15.13 -6.84
CA PHE A 190 -6.24 15.77 -5.54
C PHE A 190 -6.68 17.22 -5.65
N ASP A 191 -6.13 18.01 -6.58
CA ASP A 191 -6.37 19.43 -6.71
C ASP A 191 -7.73 19.78 -7.31
N ARG A 192 -8.55 18.79 -7.70
CA ARG A 192 -9.90 19.00 -8.24
C ARG A 192 -10.90 19.55 -7.23
N VAL A 193 -10.66 19.33 -5.94
CA VAL A 193 -11.55 19.75 -4.87
C VAL A 193 -10.74 20.31 -3.70
N ALA A 194 -11.08 21.51 -3.27
CA ALA A 194 -10.54 22.15 -2.08
C ALA A 194 -11.67 22.55 -1.14
N VAL A 195 -11.44 22.40 0.16
CA VAL A 195 -12.36 22.84 1.22
C VAL A 195 -11.57 23.71 2.18
N ASP A 196 -12.05 24.91 2.42
CA ASP A 196 -11.48 25.87 3.35
C ASP A 196 -12.57 26.39 4.30
N PHE A 197 -12.34 26.26 5.61
CA PHE A 197 -13.24 26.77 6.65
C PHE A 197 -12.62 27.96 7.43
N GLY A 198 -11.60 28.60 6.86
CA GLY A 198 -10.84 29.65 7.55
C GLY A 198 -9.87 29.05 8.57
N SER A 199 -9.30 29.81 9.43
CA SER A 199 -8.34 29.45 10.49
C SER A 199 -7.28 28.41 10.14
N GLU A 200 -6.07 28.84 9.86
CA GLU A 200 -4.93 27.96 9.63
C GLU A 200 -4.10 27.75 10.89
N ARG A 201 -3.86 26.50 11.26
CA ARG A 201 -2.89 26.09 12.30
C ARG A 201 -1.86 25.11 11.74
N ALA A 202 -1.41 25.37 10.50
CA ALA A 202 -0.49 24.47 9.77
C ALA A 202 0.88 24.33 10.44
N ASP A 203 1.30 25.29 11.24
CA ASP A 203 2.53 25.27 12.04
C ASP A 203 2.46 24.33 13.25
N VAL A 204 1.24 23.95 13.69
CA VAL A 204 1.02 23.07 14.83
C VAL A 204 0.95 21.62 14.39
N PRO A 205 1.73 20.69 14.97
CA PRO A 205 1.65 19.28 14.64
C PRO A 205 0.24 18.70 14.83
N THR A 206 -0.23 17.87 13.89
CA THR A 206 -1.59 17.33 13.86
C THR A 206 -1.99 16.60 15.14
N ASN A 207 -1.06 15.84 15.75
CA ASN A 207 -1.31 15.17 17.03
C ASN A 207 -1.58 16.16 18.18
N LYS A 208 -1.01 17.36 18.15
CA LYS A 208 -1.29 18.42 19.10
C LYS A 208 -2.62 19.11 18.78
N ARG A 209 -2.89 19.41 17.49
CA ARG A 209 -4.18 19.95 17.04
C ARG A 209 -5.35 19.08 17.49
N LEU A 210 -5.26 17.77 17.32
CA LEU A 210 -6.28 16.80 17.77
C LEU A 210 -6.50 16.84 19.29
N LYS A 211 -5.43 16.95 20.09
CA LYS A 211 -5.54 17.08 21.55
C LYS A 211 -6.18 18.38 21.97
N ASP A 212 -5.83 19.49 21.32
CA ASP A 212 -6.35 20.81 21.60
C ASP A 212 -7.85 20.89 21.19
N PHE A 213 -8.21 20.35 20.02
CA PHE A 213 -9.59 20.26 19.54
C PHE A 213 -10.49 19.47 20.49
N LYS A 214 -10.01 18.32 21.01
CA LYS A 214 -10.72 17.53 22.02
C LYS A 214 -10.99 18.33 23.32
N LYS A 215 -10.20 19.37 23.61
CA LYS A 215 -10.35 20.26 24.75
C LYS A 215 -11.19 21.51 24.45
N GLY A 216 -11.76 21.60 23.26
CA GLY A 216 -12.62 22.72 22.84
C GLY A 216 -11.89 23.85 22.12
N ALA A 217 -10.64 23.66 21.67
CA ALA A 217 -10.00 24.66 20.85
C ALA A 217 -10.67 24.75 19.47
N ASP A 218 -10.82 25.96 18.96
CA ASP A 218 -11.33 26.24 17.64
C ASP A 218 -10.26 25.88 16.58
N ASP A 219 -10.60 24.95 15.69
CA ASP A 219 -9.72 24.51 14.60
C ASP A 219 -10.55 23.91 13.45
N ASN A 220 -11.31 24.75 12.77
CA ASN A 220 -12.18 24.33 11.68
C ASN A 220 -11.39 23.74 10.49
N ASN A 221 -10.15 24.17 10.29
CA ASN A 221 -9.28 23.61 9.26
C ASN A 221 -8.91 22.13 9.53
N LEU A 222 -9.01 21.65 10.79
CA LEU A 222 -8.85 20.23 11.09
C LEU A 222 -9.95 19.36 10.44
N ILE A 223 -11.16 19.91 10.30
CA ILE A 223 -12.28 19.26 9.60
C ILE A 223 -12.03 19.21 8.10
N ALA A 224 -11.55 20.34 7.52
CA ALA A 224 -11.12 20.36 6.13
C ALA A 224 -9.98 19.35 5.86
N LEU A 225 -9.02 19.25 6.79
CA LEU A 225 -7.96 18.25 6.72
C LEU A 225 -8.50 16.83 6.75
N LEU A 226 -9.49 16.53 7.59
CA LEU A 226 -10.13 15.20 7.67
C LEU A 226 -10.80 14.84 6.33
N PHE A 227 -11.55 15.77 5.73
CA PHE A 227 -12.15 15.57 4.41
C PHE A 227 -11.09 15.29 3.32
N GLN A 228 -10.06 16.12 3.25
CA GLN A 228 -8.99 15.94 2.28
C GLN A 228 -8.16 14.68 2.54
N TYR A 229 -8.02 14.26 3.80
CA TYR A 229 -7.36 13.01 4.16
C TYR A 229 -8.15 11.78 3.65
N GLY A 230 -9.48 11.83 3.70
CA GLY A 230 -10.34 10.81 3.07
C GLY A 230 -10.08 10.71 1.56
N ARG A 231 -10.03 11.84 0.86
CA ARG A 231 -9.69 11.87 -0.57
C ARG A 231 -8.27 11.31 -0.85
N TYR A 232 -7.29 11.71 -0.03
CA TYR A 232 -5.93 11.15 -0.09
C TYR A 232 -5.93 9.62 0.03
N LEU A 233 -6.66 9.06 0.99
CA LEU A 233 -6.76 7.61 1.20
C LEU A 233 -7.39 6.92 -0.02
N THR A 234 -8.45 7.48 -0.59
CA THR A 234 -9.11 6.95 -1.79
C THR A 234 -8.15 6.93 -2.99
N ILE A 235 -7.48 8.05 -3.29
CA ILE A 235 -6.51 8.15 -4.38
C ILE A 235 -5.33 7.17 -4.18
N SER A 236 -4.89 6.98 -2.93
CA SER A 236 -3.75 6.13 -2.61
C SER A 236 -4.06 4.63 -2.66
N SER A 237 -5.33 4.23 -2.55
CA SER A 237 -5.73 2.83 -2.40
C SER A 237 -6.56 2.27 -3.55
N SER A 238 -7.14 3.12 -4.40
CA SER A 238 -8.04 2.70 -5.48
C SER A 238 -7.78 3.50 -6.74
N ARG A 239 -7.14 2.88 -7.71
CA ARG A 239 -6.81 3.49 -9.01
C ARG A 239 -7.18 2.53 -10.13
N PRO A 240 -7.48 3.03 -11.36
CA PRO A 240 -7.70 2.17 -12.51
C PRO A 240 -6.63 1.08 -12.64
N GLY A 241 -7.06 -0.17 -12.88
CA GLY A 241 -6.16 -1.32 -13.00
C GLY A 241 -5.70 -1.94 -11.67
N THR A 242 -6.14 -1.43 -10.52
CA THR A 242 -5.90 -2.06 -9.20
C THR A 242 -7.09 -2.91 -8.74
N CYS A 243 -6.91 -3.66 -7.64
CA CYS A 243 -8.04 -4.30 -6.97
C CYS A 243 -8.84 -3.26 -6.17
N ALA A 244 -10.11 -3.55 -5.90
CA ALA A 244 -10.93 -2.76 -5.00
C ALA A 244 -10.32 -2.70 -3.59
N THR A 245 -10.64 -1.63 -2.85
CA THR A 245 -10.24 -1.51 -1.44
C THR A 245 -11.00 -2.50 -0.58
N THR A 246 -10.27 -3.20 0.28
CA THR A 246 -10.86 -4.15 1.25
C THR A 246 -11.51 -3.41 2.42
N LEU A 247 -12.04 -4.14 3.40
CA LEU A 247 -12.63 -3.57 4.63
C LEU A 247 -11.72 -2.53 5.32
N GLN A 248 -10.39 -2.70 5.23
CA GLN A 248 -9.40 -1.80 5.81
C GLN A 248 -8.61 -1.01 4.75
N GLY A 249 -9.15 -0.83 3.56
CA GLY A 249 -8.44 -0.26 2.43
C GLY A 249 -7.31 -1.18 1.96
N ILE A 250 -6.08 -0.66 1.93
CA ILE A 250 -4.84 -1.43 1.73
C ILE A 250 -3.92 -1.36 2.96
N PHE A 251 -4.43 -0.85 4.08
CA PHE A 251 -3.63 -0.45 5.26
C PHE A 251 -3.70 -1.48 6.40
N ASN A 252 -3.96 -2.74 6.12
CA ASN A 252 -3.99 -3.81 7.12
C ASN A 252 -2.58 -4.23 7.55
N PRO A 253 -2.18 -4.07 8.85
CA PRO A 253 -0.90 -4.53 9.37
C PRO A 253 -0.95 -5.94 9.99
N HIS A 254 -2.12 -6.58 10.02
CA HIS A 254 -2.35 -7.83 10.74
C HIS A 254 -2.41 -9.03 9.80
N ILE A 255 -1.70 -10.11 10.12
CA ILE A 255 -1.81 -11.40 9.40
C ILE A 255 -3.13 -12.12 9.69
N ARG A 256 -3.79 -11.79 10.79
CA ARG A 256 -5.16 -12.19 11.12
C ARG A 256 -5.96 -10.94 11.41
N ALA A 257 -6.35 -10.27 10.34
CA ALA A 257 -7.09 -9.03 10.43
C ALA A 257 -8.51 -9.26 11.00
N PRO A 258 -9.08 -8.29 11.73
CA PRO A 258 -10.50 -8.30 12.02
C PRO A 258 -11.31 -8.50 10.73
N TRP A 259 -12.26 -9.45 10.75
CA TRP A 259 -13.11 -9.78 9.59
C TRP A 259 -12.31 -10.17 8.34
N SER A 260 -11.11 -10.74 8.51
CA SER A 260 -10.17 -11.14 7.45
C SER A 260 -9.76 -9.98 6.52
N SER A 261 -10.11 -8.73 6.82
CA SER A 261 -10.01 -7.59 5.90
C SER A 261 -10.57 -7.87 4.50
N SER A 262 -11.59 -8.73 4.41
CA SER A 262 -12.23 -9.15 3.15
C SER A 262 -13.15 -8.05 2.59
N TYR A 263 -13.71 -8.27 1.41
CA TYR A 263 -14.76 -7.43 0.87
C TYR A 263 -16.08 -7.77 1.57
N THR A 264 -16.55 -6.89 2.44
CA THR A 264 -17.81 -7.05 3.17
C THR A 264 -18.91 -6.31 2.40
N LEU A 265 -19.79 -7.07 1.74
CA LEU A 265 -20.70 -6.60 0.70
C LEU A 265 -22.08 -6.14 1.21
N ASN A 266 -22.32 -6.16 2.50
CA ASN A 266 -23.60 -5.67 3.03
C ASN A 266 -23.63 -4.15 3.25
N ILE A 267 -22.47 -3.48 3.34
CA ILE A 267 -22.36 -2.01 3.46
C ILE A 267 -20.91 -1.50 3.33
N ASN A 268 -19.90 -2.23 3.83
CA ASN A 268 -18.56 -1.65 4.03
C ASN A 268 -17.84 -1.37 2.72
N THR A 269 -17.89 -2.31 1.77
CA THR A 269 -17.27 -2.12 0.46
C THR A 269 -17.91 -0.96 -0.29
N GLU A 270 -19.23 -0.84 -0.26
CA GLU A 270 -19.99 0.25 -0.86
C GLU A 270 -19.63 1.59 -0.20
N MET A 271 -19.55 1.65 1.13
CA MET A 271 -19.17 2.86 1.86
C MET A 271 -17.78 3.37 1.50
N ASN A 272 -16.82 2.49 1.22
CA ASN A 272 -15.49 2.90 0.78
C ASN A 272 -15.54 3.73 -0.51
N TYR A 273 -16.57 3.55 -1.32
CA TYR A 273 -16.71 4.17 -2.65
C TYR A 273 -17.78 5.27 -2.73
N TRP A 274 -18.58 5.50 -1.68
CA TRP A 274 -19.63 6.53 -1.70
C TRP A 274 -19.12 7.94 -1.99
N CYS A 275 -17.86 8.21 -1.61
CA CYS A 275 -17.28 9.54 -1.81
C CYS A 275 -16.71 9.76 -3.23
N THR A 276 -16.54 8.73 -4.05
CA THR A 276 -15.79 8.87 -5.30
C THR A 276 -16.39 9.88 -6.26
N ASP A 277 -17.67 9.81 -6.57
CA ASP A 277 -18.31 10.72 -7.52
C ASP A 277 -18.47 12.13 -6.95
N ILE A 278 -19.03 12.26 -5.75
CA ILE A 278 -19.27 13.59 -5.13
C ILE A 278 -17.98 14.33 -4.78
N CYS A 279 -16.86 13.61 -4.62
CA CYS A 279 -15.55 14.19 -4.37
C CYS A 279 -14.67 14.31 -5.63
N ASN A 280 -15.29 14.20 -6.84
CA ASN A 280 -14.61 14.30 -8.14
C ASN A 280 -13.41 13.33 -8.27
N LEU A 281 -13.65 12.05 -7.94
CA LEU A 281 -12.70 10.93 -7.99
C LEU A 281 -13.33 9.70 -8.68
N SER A 282 -14.15 9.89 -9.71
CA SER A 282 -14.87 8.81 -10.39
C SER A 282 -13.95 7.74 -10.97
N GLU A 283 -12.72 8.07 -11.36
CA GLU A 283 -11.74 7.08 -11.80
C GLU A 283 -11.37 6.10 -10.68
N CYS A 284 -11.41 6.54 -9.42
CA CYS A 284 -11.16 5.68 -8.27
C CYS A 284 -12.29 4.67 -8.01
N PHE A 285 -13.43 4.79 -8.68
CA PHE A 285 -14.55 3.85 -8.62
C PHE A 285 -14.36 2.62 -9.52
N GLU A 286 -13.53 2.72 -10.56
CA GLU A 286 -13.33 1.64 -11.53
C GLU A 286 -12.96 0.28 -10.88
N PRO A 287 -12.04 0.20 -9.89
CA PRO A 287 -11.74 -1.08 -9.24
C PRO A 287 -12.93 -1.75 -8.57
N PHE A 288 -13.89 -0.96 -8.05
CA PHE A 288 -15.14 -1.50 -7.50
C PHE A 288 -16.05 -2.06 -8.60
N VAL A 289 -16.13 -1.39 -9.74
CA VAL A 289 -16.88 -1.91 -10.90
C VAL A 289 -16.29 -3.25 -11.37
N GLU A 290 -14.99 -3.39 -11.41
CA GLU A 290 -14.32 -4.65 -11.75
C GLU A 290 -14.60 -5.75 -10.72
N LEU A 291 -14.67 -5.43 -9.43
CA LEU A 291 -15.10 -6.37 -8.40
C LEU A 291 -16.56 -6.81 -8.64
N VAL A 292 -17.47 -5.87 -8.92
CA VAL A 292 -18.89 -6.18 -9.18
C VAL A 292 -19.04 -7.11 -10.38
N LYS A 293 -18.27 -6.91 -11.45
CA LYS A 293 -18.28 -7.83 -12.61
C LYS A 293 -17.90 -9.27 -12.22
N LYS A 294 -16.86 -9.44 -11.39
CA LYS A 294 -16.49 -10.76 -10.87
C LYS A 294 -17.59 -11.40 -10.02
N LEU A 295 -18.24 -10.58 -9.17
CA LEU A 295 -19.36 -11.03 -8.34
C LEU A 295 -20.56 -11.46 -9.19
N VAL A 296 -20.85 -10.75 -10.28
CA VAL A 296 -21.92 -11.12 -11.21
C VAL A 296 -21.62 -12.46 -11.86
N ASP A 297 -20.42 -12.64 -12.41
CA ASP A 297 -20.01 -13.87 -13.07
C ASP A 297 -20.11 -15.10 -12.16
N ASN A 298 -19.57 -15.01 -10.94
CA ASN A 298 -19.59 -16.10 -9.97
C ASN A 298 -20.97 -16.30 -9.35
N GLY A 299 -21.70 -15.20 -9.16
CA GLY A 299 -23.03 -15.19 -8.54
C GLY A 299 -24.14 -15.83 -9.40
N GLU A 300 -23.94 -15.98 -10.72
CA GLU A 300 -24.87 -16.72 -11.59
C GLU A 300 -24.96 -18.20 -11.16
N VAL A 301 -23.80 -18.81 -10.84
CA VAL A 301 -23.75 -20.18 -10.32
C VAL A 301 -24.47 -20.27 -8.97
N THR A 302 -24.19 -19.32 -8.07
CA THR A 302 -24.84 -19.24 -6.76
C THR A 302 -26.36 -19.09 -6.86
N ALA A 303 -26.84 -18.19 -7.72
CA ALA A 303 -28.27 -17.98 -7.92
C ALA A 303 -28.98 -19.25 -8.44
N LYS A 304 -28.34 -19.94 -9.39
CA LYS A 304 -28.86 -21.16 -9.97
C LYS A 304 -28.84 -22.32 -8.97
N ASP A 305 -27.68 -22.61 -8.37
CA ASP A 305 -27.47 -23.84 -7.62
C ASP A 305 -28.09 -23.79 -6.21
N TYR A 306 -28.09 -22.64 -5.56
CA TYR A 306 -28.61 -22.49 -4.20
C TYR A 306 -30.07 -22.01 -4.17
N TYR A 307 -30.48 -21.19 -5.15
CA TYR A 307 -31.80 -20.54 -5.12
C TYR A 307 -32.71 -20.94 -6.27
N ASN A 308 -32.22 -21.72 -7.24
CA ASN A 308 -32.94 -22.10 -8.46
C ASN A 308 -33.54 -20.89 -9.20
N CYS A 309 -32.80 -19.80 -9.23
CA CYS A 309 -33.18 -18.54 -9.85
C CYS A 309 -32.24 -18.21 -11.04
N SER A 310 -32.74 -17.37 -11.95
CA SER A 310 -31.93 -16.68 -12.94
C SER A 310 -31.33 -15.40 -12.34
N GLY A 311 -30.28 -14.87 -12.96
CA GLY A 311 -29.59 -13.69 -12.50
C GLY A 311 -28.36 -14.04 -11.62
N SER A 312 -27.93 -13.13 -10.79
CA SER A 312 -26.72 -13.28 -9.96
C SER A 312 -27.00 -12.98 -8.49
N CYS A 313 -26.35 -13.71 -7.59
CA CYS A 313 -26.45 -13.53 -6.15
C CYS A 313 -25.07 -13.49 -5.51
N ALA A 314 -24.76 -12.41 -4.81
CA ALA A 314 -23.58 -12.29 -3.96
C ALA A 314 -23.99 -12.36 -2.49
N HIS A 315 -23.18 -13.04 -1.66
CA HIS A 315 -23.39 -13.13 -0.23
C HIS A 315 -22.62 -12.04 0.53
N HIS A 316 -22.59 -12.15 1.87
CA HIS A 316 -22.07 -11.12 2.77
C HIS A 316 -20.60 -10.75 2.56
N ASN A 317 -19.74 -11.72 2.27
CA ASN A 317 -18.31 -11.51 2.08
C ASN A 317 -17.85 -12.04 0.73
N SER A 318 -16.85 -11.39 0.19
CA SER A 318 -16.12 -11.83 -0.99
C SER A 318 -14.62 -11.56 -0.86
N ASP A 319 -13.87 -11.95 -1.87
CA ASP A 319 -12.43 -11.81 -1.96
C ASP A 319 -11.96 -11.39 -3.36
N ILE A 320 -10.65 -11.47 -3.61
CA ILE A 320 -10.05 -11.06 -4.89
C ILE A 320 -10.56 -11.89 -6.10
N TRP A 321 -11.05 -13.10 -5.86
CA TRP A 321 -11.64 -13.94 -6.90
C TRP A 321 -13.12 -13.66 -7.12
N GLY A 322 -13.79 -12.90 -6.26
CA GLY A 322 -15.23 -12.65 -6.32
C GLY A 322 -16.05 -13.83 -5.79
N ALA A 323 -15.49 -14.66 -4.89
CA ALA A 323 -16.11 -15.86 -4.34
C ALA A 323 -16.95 -15.56 -3.10
#